data_716a255fce734cbe6a16b7068774f546
#
_entry.id   716a255fce734cbe6a16b7068774f546
#
_cell.length_a   1.000
_cell.length_b   1.000
_cell.length_c   1.000
_cell.angle_alpha   90.00
_cell.angle_beta   90.00
_cell.angle_gamma   90.00
#
_symmetry.space_group_name_H-M   'P 1'
#
loop_
_entity.id
_entity.type
_entity.pdbx_description
1 polymer ?
#
loop_
_entity_poly.entity_id
_entity_poly.type
_entity_poly.pdbx_seq_one_letter_code
_entity_poly.pdbx_strand_id
1 'polypeptide(L)'
;MKYLYILTLAGLLAACDGAELEAPKPPALVHDVPTNWPAAQQERTKAIDAHIQQHQVAYDRFANFPVSETDGIPFIILKLFPTVAPEFWGGKENFLEVIGLFNDERLVGYPAPRGIGFSGLSRKEAQGNIDFASFTCGGCHIGRVRLDDGSMKYLDGGINAEFNVIGFRLRVTQTLAKIYRGETDPAKQQKLVIDAFLAALDAAHQKDANFFYHNYSYENRKFDTAYEQAQIDLFKKQAATVIPKFIHTAEQVYRGWGIVVNKIYPEIKQEIMQGYPGTEDAIAFNAANAYFSLKNNPLTGLFAPLALPSHAGVTDIMAVWNQDTRNPRWNQDKTDLINGGGQWNGHIPLPIYKNIAAQLTIGFENIDVRVSAFADQLLDKLPSPAYPFAVDVELANKGKALFADNCAACHQPNNGKVYRNIGTHLGRAKIAGTLITLGARSSFTKVCSPALTVDMNGTPGQPCADYKGVSLAGKKELSMTSPGLHDGYNALPLIGIWAQGPYLHNGSIPTLYHVLMPSERPTHFVKSRLDFDKEKVGFSWDPNIPPNPARKEGYLLNTALSPALSNTGHDKNIQDGDKTFKLDWSDDKAGAMAIIEYLKTL
;
A
#
# COMPACT_ATOMS: atom_id res chain seq x y z
N MET A 1 -13.47 -40.70 10.95
CA MET A 1 -12.07 -40.77 11.39
C MET A 1 -11.23 -39.64 10.79
N LYS A 2 -11.62 -38.36 11.02
CA LYS A 2 -10.86 -37.14 10.56
C LYS A 2 -10.85 -36.01 11.60
N TYR A 3 -11.16 -36.28 12.85
CA TYR A 3 -11.36 -35.28 13.88
C TYR A 3 -10.42 -35.41 15.10
N LEU A 4 -9.31 -36.19 15.00
CA LEU A 4 -8.42 -36.41 16.14
C LEU A 4 -7.05 -35.72 16.04
N TYR A 5 -6.86 -34.75 15.12
CA TYR A 5 -5.57 -34.08 14.95
C TYR A 5 -5.49 -32.65 15.52
N ILE A 6 -6.54 -32.19 16.20
CA ILE A 6 -6.56 -30.79 16.72
C ILE A 6 -6.07 -30.67 18.16
N LEU A 7 -5.97 -31.77 18.92
CA LEU A 7 -5.62 -31.70 20.35
C LEU A 7 -4.18 -32.09 20.72
N THR A 8 -3.35 -32.49 19.77
CA THR A 8 -1.96 -32.88 20.04
C THR A 8 -0.90 -31.83 19.69
N LEU A 9 -1.31 -30.64 19.20
CA LEU A 9 -0.38 -29.57 18.84
C LEU A 9 -0.08 -28.55 19.96
N ALA A 10 -0.69 -28.71 21.13
CA ALA A 10 -0.47 -27.81 22.27
C ALA A 10 0.79 -28.15 23.10
N GLY A 11 1.51 -29.21 22.79
CA GLY A 11 2.59 -29.76 23.61
C GLY A 11 4.02 -29.52 23.13
N LEU A 12 4.24 -28.80 22.00
CA LEU A 12 5.58 -28.67 21.39
C LEU A 12 6.02 -27.23 21.17
N LEU A 13 5.61 -26.32 22.05
CA LEU A 13 6.06 -24.91 22.03
C LEU A 13 6.97 -24.58 23.23
N ALA A 14 7.83 -25.52 23.63
CA ALA A 14 8.87 -25.21 24.60
C ALA A 14 10.25 -25.35 23.95
N ALA A 15 11.00 -24.26 24.04
CA ALA A 15 12.46 -24.15 23.93
C ALA A 15 13.08 -24.39 22.54
N CYS A 16 13.35 -23.28 21.85
CA CYS A 16 14.63 -23.07 21.17
C CYS A 16 15.03 -21.62 21.43
N ASP A 17 15.77 -21.38 22.51
CA ASP A 17 16.67 -20.24 22.62
C ASP A 17 17.74 -20.45 21.54
N GLY A 18 17.47 -19.95 20.34
CA GLY A 18 18.46 -19.91 19.27
C GLY A 18 19.49 -18.84 19.62
N ALA A 19 20.71 -19.22 19.83
CA ALA A 19 21.84 -18.30 19.89
C ALA A 19 21.74 -17.34 18.70
N GLU A 20 21.71 -16.02 18.94
CA GLU A 20 21.82 -15.00 17.92
C GLU A 20 23.16 -15.20 17.21
N LEU A 21 23.14 -15.81 16.04
CA LEU A 21 24.30 -15.85 15.17
C LEU A 21 24.58 -14.43 14.72
N GLU A 22 25.65 -13.82 15.20
CA GLU A 22 26.10 -12.51 14.71
C GLU A 22 26.35 -12.62 13.20
N ALA A 23 25.42 -12.11 12.45
CA ALA A 23 25.61 -11.97 11.00
C ALA A 23 26.71 -10.94 10.73
N PRO A 24 27.57 -11.15 9.73
CA PRO A 24 28.57 -10.15 9.35
C PRO A 24 27.85 -8.82 9.09
N LYS A 25 28.27 -7.75 9.76
CA LYS A 25 27.68 -6.42 9.63
C LYS A 25 27.70 -6.02 8.16
N PRO A 26 26.55 -5.75 7.52
CA PRO A 26 26.54 -5.19 6.17
C PRO A 26 27.27 -3.85 6.18
N PRO A 27 27.89 -3.44 5.06
CA PRO A 27 28.51 -2.12 4.98
C PRO A 27 27.49 -1.05 5.33
N ALA A 28 27.90 -0.11 6.18
CA ALA A 28 27.02 1.00 6.55
C ALA A 28 26.62 1.78 5.30
N LEU A 29 25.32 2.10 5.20
CA LEU A 29 24.79 2.90 4.10
C LEU A 29 25.15 4.39 4.33
N VAL A 30 26.42 4.70 4.27
CA VAL A 30 26.91 6.07 4.29
C VAL A 30 27.43 6.39 2.91
N HIS A 31 26.67 7.15 2.14
CA HIS A 31 27.03 7.57 0.81
C HIS A 31 27.84 8.87 0.84
N ASP A 32 28.67 9.05 -0.17
CA ASP A 32 29.29 10.36 -0.38
C ASP A 32 28.25 11.37 -0.86
N VAL A 33 28.33 12.59 -0.32
CA VAL A 33 27.48 13.68 -0.74
C VAL A 33 27.94 14.14 -2.12
N PRO A 34 27.06 14.16 -3.14
CA PRO A 34 27.41 14.62 -4.47
C PRO A 34 27.85 16.10 -4.43
N THR A 35 28.99 16.40 -4.99
CA THR A 35 29.51 17.78 -5.09
C THR A 35 28.71 18.65 -6.04
N ASN A 36 28.04 18.04 -7.01
CA ASN A 36 27.14 18.70 -7.97
C ASN A 36 25.75 18.05 -7.87
N TRP A 37 24.88 18.64 -7.03
CA TRP A 37 23.56 18.10 -6.78
C TRP A 37 22.66 18.08 -8.03
N PRO A 38 22.57 19.13 -8.87
CA PRO A 38 21.81 19.08 -10.13
C PRO A 38 22.24 17.96 -11.08
N ALA A 39 23.54 17.68 -11.16
CA ALA A 39 24.03 16.57 -11.97
C ALA A 39 23.59 15.20 -11.39
N ALA A 40 23.68 15.05 -10.07
CA ALA A 40 23.22 13.83 -9.38
C ALA A 40 21.70 13.60 -9.55
N GLN A 41 20.89 14.66 -9.51
CA GLN A 41 19.45 14.59 -9.81
C GLN A 41 19.18 14.07 -11.22
N GLN A 42 19.90 14.60 -12.21
CA GLN A 42 19.74 14.17 -13.61
C GLN A 42 20.16 12.71 -13.81
N GLU A 43 21.28 12.32 -13.22
CA GLU A 43 21.78 10.94 -13.28
C GLU A 43 20.77 9.96 -12.69
N ARG A 44 20.23 10.27 -11.51
CA ARG A 44 19.22 9.41 -10.86
C ARG A 44 17.92 9.34 -11.66
N THR A 45 17.47 10.45 -12.25
CA THR A 45 16.31 10.45 -13.15
C THR A 45 16.55 9.55 -14.34
N LYS A 46 17.71 9.66 -15.01
CA LYS A 46 18.07 8.78 -16.12
C LYS A 46 18.14 7.31 -15.71
N ALA A 47 18.64 7.01 -14.51
CA ALA A 47 18.69 5.65 -13.99
C ALA A 47 17.28 5.07 -13.76
N ILE A 48 16.33 5.85 -13.27
CA ILE A 48 14.93 5.45 -13.11
C ILE A 48 14.31 5.18 -14.48
N ASP A 49 14.46 6.12 -15.43
CA ASP A 49 13.90 5.98 -16.78
C ASP A 49 14.46 4.74 -17.49
N ALA A 50 15.77 4.53 -17.40
CA ALA A 50 16.43 3.35 -18.00
C ALA A 50 15.94 2.04 -17.35
N HIS A 51 15.76 2.03 -16.02
CA HIS A 51 15.24 0.86 -15.31
C HIS A 51 13.78 0.56 -15.71
N ILE A 52 12.93 1.58 -15.76
CA ILE A 52 11.54 1.43 -16.20
C ILE A 52 11.49 0.96 -17.66
N GLN A 53 12.28 1.54 -18.54
CA GLN A 53 12.37 1.12 -19.94
C GLN A 53 12.82 -0.34 -20.08
N GLN A 54 13.84 -0.75 -19.32
CA GLN A 54 14.30 -2.15 -19.29
C GLN A 54 13.22 -3.10 -18.79
N HIS A 55 12.36 -2.66 -17.89
CA HIS A 55 11.29 -3.44 -17.24
C HIS A 55 9.89 -2.95 -17.63
N GLN A 56 9.71 -2.42 -18.85
CA GLN A 56 8.47 -1.75 -19.29
C GLN A 56 7.22 -2.61 -19.05
N VAL A 57 7.27 -3.89 -19.40
CA VAL A 57 6.14 -4.82 -19.19
C VAL A 57 5.81 -4.95 -17.70
N ALA A 58 6.82 -5.01 -16.84
CA ALA A 58 6.64 -5.08 -15.40
C ALA A 58 6.08 -3.76 -14.84
N TYR A 59 6.54 -2.63 -15.36
CA TYR A 59 6.04 -1.31 -15.00
C TYR A 59 4.56 -1.14 -15.39
N ASP A 60 4.18 -1.51 -16.60
CA ASP A 60 2.79 -1.42 -17.05
C ASP A 60 1.87 -2.28 -16.18
N ARG A 61 2.32 -3.48 -15.82
CA ARG A 61 1.59 -4.38 -14.93
C ARG A 61 1.43 -3.80 -13.53
N PHE A 62 2.51 -3.26 -12.97
CA PHE A 62 2.49 -2.59 -11.67
C PHE A 62 1.60 -1.34 -11.67
N ALA A 63 1.72 -0.51 -12.69
CA ALA A 63 1.12 0.81 -12.73
C ALA A 63 -0.35 0.82 -13.17
N ASN A 64 -0.73 -0.07 -14.13
CA ASN A 64 -1.98 0.04 -14.87
C ASN A 64 -2.84 -1.22 -14.85
N PHE A 65 -2.30 -2.39 -14.51
CA PHE A 65 -3.09 -3.62 -14.57
C PHE A 65 -3.85 -3.88 -13.27
N PRO A 66 -5.09 -4.36 -13.38
CA PRO A 66 -5.90 -4.66 -12.21
C PRO A 66 -5.27 -5.81 -11.41
N VAL A 67 -5.32 -5.72 -10.09
CA VAL A 67 -4.85 -6.79 -9.21
C VAL A 67 -5.78 -8.00 -9.21
N SER A 68 -6.97 -7.87 -9.79
CA SER A 68 -7.92 -8.95 -10.05
C SER A 68 -8.62 -8.76 -11.39
N GLU A 69 -8.84 -9.87 -12.10
CA GLU A 69 -9.56 -9.87 -13.39
C GLU A 69 -11.06 -10.13 -13.26
N THR A 70 -11.51 -10.70 -12.15
CA THR A 70 -12.87 -11.21 -11.95
C THR A 70 -13.60 -10.63 -10.76
N ASP A 71 -12.84 -10.03 -9.85
CA ASP A 71 -13.36 -9.37 -8.65
C ASP A 71 -13.18 -7.87 -8.77
N GLY A 72 -14.07 -7.13 -8.16
CA GLY A 72 -14.05 -5.68 -8.22
C GLY A 72 -15.40 -5.11 -8.63
N ILE A 73 -15.37 -3.92 -9.19
CA ILE A 73 -16.56 -3.23 -9.68
C ILE A 73 -16.61 -3.39 -11.21
N PRO A 74 -17.73 -3.77 -11.82
CA PRO A 74 -17.83 -3.72 -13.27
C PRO A 74 -17.38 -2.36 -13.81
N PHE A 75 -16.47 -2.35 -14.78
CA PHE A 75 -15.83 -1.10 -15.24
C PHE A 75 -16.85 -0.06 -15.70
N ILE A 76 -17.92 -0.50 -16.35
CA ILE A 76 -19.05 0.36 -16.74
C ILE A 76 -19.70 0.99 -15.49
N ILE A 77 -19.96 0.24 -14.43
CA ILE A 77 -20.53 0.78 -13.18
C ILE A 77 -19.61 1.85 -12.57
N LEU A 78 -18.31 1.56 -12.49
CA LEU A 78 -17.34 2.51 -11.94
C LEU A 78 -17.39 3.84 -12.70
N LYS A 79 -17.38 3.80 -14.02
CA LYS A 79 -17.42 4.99 -14.89
C LYS A 79 -18.74 5.77 -14.79
N LEU A 80 -19.82 5.12 -14.36
CA LEU A 80 -21.14 5.74 -14.22
C LEU A 80 -21.41 6.36 -12.84
N PHE A 81 -20.54 6.15 -11.85
CA PHE A 81 -20.72 6.74 -10.51
C PHE A 81 -20.93 8.26 -10.54
N PRO A 82 -20.16 9.07 -11.29
CA PRO A 82 -20.39 10.51 -11.37
C PRO A 82 -21.75 10.90 -11.98
N THR A 83 -22.27 10.07 -12.86
CA THR A 83 -23.60 10.30 -13.47
C THR A 83 -24.73 9.98 -12.48
N VAL A 84 -24.58 8.91 -11.73
CA VAL A 84 -25.62 8.44 -10.78
C VAL A 84 -25.59 9.23 -9.47
N ALA A 85 -24.41 9.60 -8.99
CA ALA A 85 -24.22 10.26 -7.69
C ALA A 85 -23.12 11.35 -7.74
N PRO A 86 -23.29 12.42 -8.54
CA PRO A 86 -22.27 13.45 -8.72
C PRO A 86 -21.85 14.14 -7.42
N GLU A 87 -22.71 14.21 -6.44
CA GLU A 87 -22.43 14.80 -5.11
C GLU A 87 -21.34 14.02 -4.34
N PHE A 88 -21.17 12.73 -4.59
CA PHE A 88 -20.14 11.92 -3.96
C PHE A 88 -18.87 11.80 -4.81
N TRP A 89 -18.99 11.93 -6.15
CA TRP A 89 -17.93 11.64 -7.09
C TRP A 89 -17.43 12.85 -7.89
N GLY A 90 -17.96 14.02 -7.63
CA GLY A 90 -17.49 15.26 -8.25
C GLY A 90 -17.93 15.51 -9.72
N GLY A 91 -18.54 14.55 -10.38
CA GLY A 91 -19.22 14.71 -11.68
C GLY A 91 -18.35 15.12 -12.88
N LYS A 92 -17.04 14.82 -12.89
CA LYS A 92 -16.09 15.24 -13.93
C LYS A 92 -15.22 14.09 -14.44
N GLU A 93 -14.38 14.39 -15.43
CA GLU A 93 -13.48 13.44 -16.09
C GLU A 93 -12.58 12.66 -15.11
N ASN A 94 -12.10 13.28 -14.05
CA ASN A 94 -11.42 12.58 -12.96
C ASN A 94 -12.27 12.54 -11.68
N PHE A 95 -13.31 11.76 -11.69
CA PHE A 95 -14.20 11.58 -10.54
C PHE A 95 -13.54 10.89 -9.34
N LEU A 96 -12.45 10.16 -9.56
CA LEU A 96 -11.71 9.48 -8.49
C LEU A 96 -10.66 10.37 -7.80
N GLU A 97 -10.52 11.63 -8.23
CA GLU A 97 -9.69 12.62 -7.53
C GLU A 97 -10.20 12.87 -6.09
N VAL A 98 -11.50 12.69 -5.86
CA VAL A 98 -12.10 12.78 -4.52
C VAL A 98 -11.57 11.74 -3.52
N ILE A 99 -10.88 10.72 -4.02
CA ILE A 99 -10.20 9.70 -3.22
C ILE A 99 -8.69 9.67 -3.45
N GLY A 100 -8.13 10.70 -4.07
CA GLY A 100 -6.69 10.85 -4.29
C GLY A 100 -6.10 10.04 -5.44
N LEU A 101 -6.93 9.53 -6.36
CA LEU A 101 -6.46 8.99 -7.63
C LEU A 101 -6.49 10.10 -8.69
N PHE A 102 -5.44 10.23 -9.47
CA PHE A 102 -5.23 11.39 -10.34
C PHE A 102 -5.04 10.99 -11.81
N ASN A 103 -5.40 11.90 -12.70
CA ASN A 103 -5.04 11.78 -14.10
C ASN A 103 -3.53 12.00 -14.24
N ASP A 104 -2.86 10.97 -14.73
CA ASP A 104 -1.43 11.02 -15.01
C ASP A 104 -1.25 11.35 -16.49
N GLU A 105 -0.66 12.51 -16.77
CA GLU A 105 -0.45 13.01 -18.15
C GLU A 105 0.44 12.08 -19.00
N ARG A 106 1.20 11.19 -18.36
CA ARG A 106 1.99 10.14 -19.03
C ARG A 106 1.11 9.02 -19.61
N LEU A 107 -0.16 8.93 -19.18
CA LEU A 107 -1.15 7.94 -19.63
C LEU A 107 -2.06 8.50 -20.73
N VAL A 108 -1.49 8.74 -21.89
CA VAL A 108 -2.25 9.32 -23.01
C VAL A 108 -3.40 8.39 -23.44
N GLY A 109 -4.63 8.90 -23.40
CA GLY A 109 -5.83 8.18 -23.82
C GLY A 109 -6.28 7.05 -22.89
N TYR A 110 -5.61 6.83 -21.77
CA TYR A 110 -6.03 5.81 -20.80
C TYR A 110 -7.39 6.16 -20.18
N PRO A 111 -8.35 5.20 -20.14
CA PRO A 111 -9.74 5.52 -19.82
C PRO A 111 -10.05 5.68 -18.32
N ALA A 112 -9.05 5.61 -17.45
CA ALA A 112 -9.21 5.72 -16.01
C ALA A 112 -8.05 6.52 -15.39
N PRO A 113 -8.19 7.07 -14.18
CA PRO A 113 -7.07 7.68 -13.48
C PRO A 113 -6.02 6.66 -13.06
N ARG A 114 -4.81 7.13 -12.77
CA ARG A 114 -3.74 6.32 -12.20
C ARG A 114 -4.24 5.59 -10.96
N GLY A 115 -3.99 4.30 -10.87
CA GLY A 115 -4.42 3.47 -9.76
C GLY A 115 -5.66 2.61 -10.03
N ILE A 116 -6.29 2.77 -11.19
CA ILE A 116 -7.38 1.90 -11.65
C ILE A 116 -6.93 1.15 -12.89
N GLY A 117 -7.08 -0.18 -12.84
CA GLY A 117 -6.95 -1.06 -14.00
C GLY A 117 -8.28 -1.69 -14.36
N PHE A 118 -8.41 -2.18 -15.59
CA PHE A 118 -9.57 -2.96 -16.02
C PHE A 118 -9.14 -4.28 -16.63
N SER A 119 -9.95 -5.31 -16.44
CA SER A 119 -9.56 -6.68 -16.76
C SER A 119 -9.34 -6.96 -18.25
N GLY A 120 -9.87 -6.13 -19.14
CA GLY A 120 -9.56 -6.18 -20.57
C GLY A 120 -8.08 -6.01 -20.89
N LEU A 121 -7.30 -5.36 -20.03
CA LEU A 121 -5.84 -5.20 -20.19
C LEU A 121 -5.08 -6.51 -19.98
N SER A 122 -5.53 -7.37 -19.08
CA SER A 122 -4.79 -8.58 -18.67
C SER A 122 -5.27 -9.86 -19.34
N ARG A 123 -6.52 -9.91 -19.82
CA ARG A 123 -7.06 -11.11 -20.45
C ARG A 123 -6.44 -11.38 -21.82
N LYS A 124 -6.10 -12.64 -22.07
CA LYS A 124 -5.64 -13.10 -23.39
C LYS A 124 -6.76 -13.07 -24.43
N GLU A 125 -8.00 -13.29 -24.01
CA GLU A 125 -9.18 -13.33 -24.88
C GLU A 125 -10.21 -12.31 -24.41
N ALA A 126 -10.46 -11.28 -25.24
CA ALA A 126 -11.43 -10.22 -24.95
C ALA A 126 -12.90 -10.67 -25.05
N GLN A 127 -13.16 -11.91 -25.50
CA GLN A 127 -14.51 -12.33 -25.87
C GLN A 127 -15.26 -13.00 -24.71
N GLY A 128 -16.42 -12.44 -24.37
CA GLY A 128 -17.47 -13.10 -23.58
C GLY A 128 -17.55 -12.73 -22.09
N ASN A 129 -16.64 -11.91 -21.56
CA ASN A 129 -16.67 -11.50 -20.15
C ASN A 129 -16.75 -9.99 -20.00
N ILE A 130 -17.54 -9.53 -19.02
CA ILE A 130 -17.57 -8.13 -18.60
C ILE A 130 -16.23 -7.74 -18.02
N ASP A 131 -15.79 -6.50 -18.30
CA ASP A 131 -14.62 -5.93 -17.67
C ASP A 131 -14.92 -5.51 -16.23
N PHE A 132 -14.03 -5.92 -15.33
CA PHE A 132 -14.01 -5.47 -13.95
C PHE A 132 -12.87 -4.47 -13.74
N ALA A 133 -13.19 -3.40 -13.02
CA ALA A 133 -12.21 -2.46 -12.52
C ALA A 133 -11.72 -2.90 -11.14
N SER A 134 -10.43 -2.84 -10.93
CA SER A 134 -9.84 -2.93 -9.59
C SER A 134 -8.67 -1.96 -9.44
N PHE A 135 -8.22 -1.78 -8.22
CA PHE A 135 -7.01 -1.01 -7.98
C PHE A 135 -5.80 -1.70 -8.62
N THR A 136 -4.78 -0.88 -8.91
CA THR A 136 -3.45 -1.33 -9.33
C THR A 136 -2.45 -1.05 -8.21
N CYS A 137 -1.26 -1.64 -8.27
CA CYS A 137 -0.20 -1.29 -7.32
C CYS A 137 0.16 0.21 -7.40
N GLY A 138 0.08 0.80 -8.60
CA GLY A 138 0.29 2.22 -8.83
C GLY A 138 -0.70 3.14 -8.10
N GLY A 139 -1.87 2.65 -7.70
CA GLY A 139 -2.85 3.44 -6.93
C GLY A 139 -2.31 3.88 -5.57
N CYS A 140 -1.58 2.99 -4.90
CA CYS A 140 -0.92 3.27 -3.62
C CYS A 140 0.53 3.75 -3.80
N HIS A 141 1.22 3.26 -4.85
CA HIS A 141 2.68 3.36 -4.98
C HIS A 141 3.17 4.15 -6.21
N ILE A 142 2.34 5.02 -6.77
CA ILE A 142 2.76 6.11 -7.65
C ILE A 142 2.21 7.40 -7.06
N GLY A 143 3.09 8.13 -6.39
CA GLY A 143 2.78 9.43 -5.80
C GLY A 143 3.19 10.59 -6.68
N ARG A 144 3.00 11.78 -6.17
CA ARG A 144 3.42 13.02 -6.83
C ARG A 144 3.75 14.11 -5.83
N VAL A 145 4.61 15.02 -6.21
CA VAL A 145 4.95 16.24 -5.46
C VAL A 145 4.93 17.43 -6.41
N ARG A 146 4.44 18.58 -5.91
CA ARG A 146 4.43 19.82 -6.69
C ARG A 146 5.78 20.51 -6.61
N LEU A 147 6.33 20.87 -7.77
CA LEU A 147 7.56 21.64 -7.88
C LEU A 147 7.27 23.15 -7.82
N ASP A 148 8.34 23.97 -7.74
CA ASP A 148 8.24 25.42 -7.61
C ASP A 148 7.60 26.11 -8.81
N ASP A 149 7.74 25.53 -9.99
CA ASP A 149 7.12 26.00 -11.22
C ASP A 149 5.65 25.56 -11.37
N GLY A 150 5.11 24.83 -10.37
CA GLY A 150 3.76 24.32 -10.37
C GLY A 150 3.60 22.96 -11.08
N SER A 151 4.63 22.46 -11.75
CA SER A 151 4.60 21.14 -12.38
C SER A 151 4.59 20.01 -11.34
N MET A 152 4.20 18.81 -11.77
CA MET A 152 4.19 17.63 -10.91
C MET A 152 5.38 16.72 -11.20
N LYS A 153 6.13 16.38 -10.16
CA LYS A 153 7.08 15.27 -10.22
C LYS A 153 6.38 14.00 -9.74
N TYR A 154 6.35 13.00 -10.60
CA TYR A 154 5.81 11.67 -10.25
C TYR A 154 6.86 10.84 -9.52
N LEU A 155 6.40 10.01 -8.60
CA LEU A 155 7.23 9.19 -7.70
C LEU A 155 6.88 7.73 -7.92
N ASP A 156 7.41 7.12 -8.97
CA ASP A 156 7.19 5.70 -9.28
C ASP A 156 7.81 4.82 -8.19
N GLY A 157 7.01 3.90 -7.63
CA GLY A 157 7.37 3.15 -6.42
C GLY A 157 7.27 3.97 -5.12
N GLY A 158 6.83 5.22 -5.19
CA GLY A 158 6.67 6.13 -4.05
C GLY A 158 5.34 5.98 -3.34
N ILE A 159 5.00 6.99 -2.56
CA ILE A 159 3.76 7.02 -1.78
C ILE A 159 2.74 7.89 -2.51
N ASN A 160 1.54 7.35 -2.74
CA ASN A 160 0.37 8.18 -3.02
C ASN A 160 -0.25 8.61 -1.67
N ALA A 161 0.23 9.71 -1.13
CA ALA A 161 -0.23 10.25 0.16
C ALA A 161 -1.68 10.76 0.13
N GLU A 162 -2.28 10.92 -1.05
CA GLU A 162 -3.65 11.38 -1.22
C GLU A 162 -4.67 10.24 -1.22
N PHE A 163 -4.23 8.99 -1.47
CA PHE A 163 -5.14 7.87 -1.71
C PHE A 163 -5.92 7.47 -0.46
N ASN A 164 -7.25 7.47 -0.57
CA ASN A 164 -8.18 7.13 0.50
C ASN A 164 -9.07 5.94 0.12
N VAL A 165 -8.56 4.73 0.36
CA VAL A 165 -9.27 3.49 0.02
C VAL A 165 -10.56 3.29 0.82
N ILE A 166 -10.58 3.73 2.08
CA ILE A 166 -11.78 3.63 2.92
C ILE A 166 -12.84 4.63 2.43
N GLY A 167 -12.41 5.85 2.12
CA GLY A 167 -13.27 6.87 1.51
C GLY A 167 -13.88 6.43 0.18
N PHE A 168 -13.18 5.62 -0.62
CA PHE A 168 -13.74 4.99 -1.81
C PHE A 168 -14.92 4.07 -1.45
N ARG A 169 -14.73 3.17 -0.50
CA ARG A 169 -15.76 2.22 -0.06
C ARG A 169 -16.98 2.92 0.51
N LEU A 170 -16.76 3.96 1.30
CA LEU A 170 -17.85 4.79 1.82
C LEU A 170 -18.68 5.40 0.68
N ARG A 171 -18.04 5.99 -0.34
CA ARG A 171 -18.74 6.61 -1.47
C ARG A 171 -19.53 5.60 -2.29
N VAL A 172 -19.03 4.39 -2.46
CA VAL A 172 -19.78 3.30 -3.11
C VAL A 172 -21.06 3.01 -2.33
N THR A 173 -21.00 2.85 -1.01
CA THR A 173 -22.19 2.59 -0.18
C THR A 173 -23.13 3.79 -0.12
N GLN A 174 -22.63 5.00 -0.10
CA GLN A 174 -23.46 6.22 -0.19
C GLN A 174 -24.21 6.31 -1.53
N THR A 175 -23.54 5.90 -2.64
CA THR A 175 -24.17 5.82 -3.95
C THR A 175 -25.33 4.82 -3.94
N LEU A 176 -25.12 3.63 -3.39
CA LEU A 176 -26.19 2.63 -3.25
C LEU A 176 -27.33 3.15 -2.37
N ALA A 177 -27.03 3.73 -1.22
CA ALA A 177 -28.04 4.30 -0.30
C ALA A 177 -28.87 5.40 -0.98
N LYS A 178 -28.24 6.26 -1.79
CA LYS A 178 -28.95 7.26 -2.61
C LYS A 178 -29.93 6.61 -3.58
N ILE A 179 -29.51 5.56 -4.28
CA ILE A 179 -30.36 4.86 -5.25
C ILE A 179 -31.53 4.18 -4.55
N TYR A 180 -31.30 3.60 -3.38
CA TYR A 180 -32.35 2.91 -2.60
C TYR A 180 -33.50 3.84 -2.18
N ARG A 181 -33.23 5.13 -1.97
CA ARG A 181 -34.25 6.14 -1.56
C ARG A 181 -35.08 5.71 -0.34
N GLY A 182 -34.44 4.98 0.60
CA GLY A 182 -35.10 4.48 1.79
C GLY A 182 -35.87 3.16 1.60
N GLU A 183 -35.84 2.55 0.40
CA GLU A 183 -36.40 1.21 0.18
C GLU A 183 -35.63 0.19 1.04
N THR A 184 -36.35 -0.71 1.69
CA THR A 184 -35.78 -1.73 2.60
C THR A 184 -35.91 -3.15 2.06
N ASP A 185 -36.77 -3.38 1.05
CA ASP A 185 -36.90 -4.67 0.39
C ASP A 185 -35.70 -4.94 -0.52
N PRO A 186 -34.90 -5.99 -0.30
CA PRO A 186 -33.70 -6.26 -1.07
C PRO A 186 -33.95 -6.46 -2.58
N ALA A 187 -35.07 -7.07 -2.97
CA ALA A 187 -35.39 -7.28 -4.37
C ALA A 187 -35.70 -5.98 -5.08
N LYS A 188 -36.44 -5.08 -4.39
CA LYS A 188 -36.71 -3.73 -4.93
C LYS A 188 -35.45 -2.87 -4.96
N GLN A 189 -34.58 -2.96 -3.94
CA GLN A 189 -33.29 -2.28 -3.94
C GLN A 189 -32.46 -2.70 -5.15
N GLN A 190 -32.33 -3.99 -5.41
CA GLN A 190 -31.61 -4.51 -6.58
C GLN A 190 -32.19 -3.97 -7.88
N LYS A 191 -33.53 -3.97 -8.01
CA LYS A 191 -34.20 -3.42 -9.20
C LYS A 191 -33.88 -1.94 -9.38
N LEU A 192 -33.96 -1.13 -8.34
CA LEU A 192 -33.64 0.31 -8.38
C LEU A 192 -32.20 0.55 -8.86
N VAL A 193 -31.24 -0.24 -8.39
CA VAL A 193 -29.83 -0.12 -8.81
C VAL A 193 -29.66 -0.53 -10.28
N ILE A 194 -30.29 -1.62 -10.72
CA ILE A 194 -30.27 -2.05 -12.12
C ILE A 194 -30.82 -0.94 -13.02
N ASP A 195 -32.00 -0.44 -12.70
CA ASP A 195 -32.68 0.60 -13.49
C ASP A 195 -31.84 1.89 -13.54
N ALA A 196 -31.24 2.31 -12.41
CA ALA A 196 -30.41 3.52 -12.36
C ALA A 196 -29.15 3.41 -13.21
N PHE A 197 -28.43 2.29 -13.15
CA PHE A 197 -27.22 2.12 -13.95
C PHE A 197 -27.50 1.89 -15.43
N LEU A 198 -28.58 1.20 -15.80
CA LEU A 198 -28.98 1.06 -17.21
C LEU A 198 -29.39 2.41 -17.82
N ALA A 199 -30.16 3.21 -17.10
CA ALA A 199 -30.53 4.55 -17.57
C ALA A 199 -29.31 5.47 -17.71
N ALA A 200 -28.37 5.43 -16.75
CA ALA A 200 -27.15 6.19 -16.81
C ALA A 200 -26.22 5.74 -17.96
N LEU A 201 -26.15 4.43 -18.22
CA LEU A 201 -25.42 3.85 -19.34
C LEU A 201 -25.94 4.36 -20.68
N ASP A 202 -27.27 4.28 -20.90
CA ASP A 202 -27.88 4.73 -22.15
C ASP A 202 -27.63 6.23 -22.37
N ALA A 203 -27.77 7.04 -21.32
CA ALA A 203 -27.52 8.49 -21.42
C ALA A 203 -26.05 8.82 -21.72
N ALA A 204 -25.10 8.10 -21.12
CA ALA A 204 -23.68 8.29 -21.35
C ALA A 204 -23.28 7.90 -22.78
N HIS A 205 -23.70 6.73 -23.23
CA HIS A 205 -23.38 6.20 -24.55
C HIS A 205 -24.04 7.02 -25.72
N GLN A 206 -25.24 7.54 -25.49
CA GLN A 206 -25.88 8.47 -26.46
C GLN A 206 -25.10 9.77 -26.64
N LYS A 207 -24.47 10.24 -25.58
CA LYS A 207 -23.67 11.47 -25.60
C LYS A 207 -22.28 11.25 -26.22
N ASP A 208 -21.66 10.13 -25.97
CA ASP A 208 -20.33 9.77 -26.45
C ASP A 208 -20.23 8.24 -26.63
N ALA A 209 -20.08 7.80 -27.87
CA ALA A 209 -19.97 6.39 -28.24
C ALA A 209 -18.63 5.74 -27.78
N ASN A 210 -17.71 6.52 -27.23
CA ASN A 210 -16.43 6.05 -26.69
C ASN A 210 -16.23 6.48 -25.23
N PHE A 211 -17.32 6.67 -24.51
CA PHE A 211 -17.32 7.18 -23.13
C PHE A 211 -16.54 6.32 -22.14
N PHE A 212 -16.57 4.99 -22.31
CA PHE A 212 -15.98 4.08 -21.33
C PHE A 212 -14.50 3.81 -21.58
N TYR A 213 -14.08 3.66 -22.84
CA TYR A 213 -12.73 3.20 -23.18
C TYR A 213 -11.88 4.21 -23.96
N HIS A 214 -12.42 5.35 -24.36
CA HIS A 214 -11.72 6.48 -25.01
C HIS A 214 -10.92 6.09 -26.27
N ASN A 215 -11.30 5.02 -26.99
CA ASN A 215 -10.52 4.43 -28.09
C ASN A 215 -9.07 4.06 -27.68
N TYR A 216 -8.87 3.69 -26.45
CA TYR A 216 -7.55 3.33 -25.95
C TYR A 216 -6.98 2.11 -26.68
N SER A 217 -5.66 2.07 -26.80
CA SER A 217 -4.95 0.93 -27.36
C SER A 217 -3.79 0.53 -26.47
N TYR A 218 -3.61 -0.76 -26.25
CA TYR A 218 -2.49 -1.31 -25.50
C TYR A 218 -1.94 -2.53 -26.21
N GLU A 219 -0.66 -2.50 -26.59
CA GLU A 219 -0.04 -3.52 -27.42
C GLU A 219 -0.88 -3.75 -28.71
N ASN A 220 -1.28 -4.99 -28.96
CA ASN A 220 -2.11 -5.36 -30.12
C ASN A 220 -3.63 -5.30 -29.86
N ARG A 221 -4.06 -4.72 -28.73
CA ARG A 221 -5.47 -4.64 -28.31
C ARG A 221 -6.00 -3.25 -28.55
N LYS A 222 -7.20 -3.20 -29.07
CA LYS A 222 -7.95 -1.97 -29.29
C LYS A 222 -9.21 -1.99 -28.45
N PHE A 223 -9.38 -0.98 -27.64
CA PHE A 223 -10.58 -0.72 -26.85
C PHE A 223 -11.39 0.37 -27.55
N ASP A 224 -11.75 0.09 -28.79
CA ASP A 224 -12.45 0.99 -29.69
C ASP A 224 -13.99 0.90 -29.50
N THR A 225 -14.73 1.61 -30.37
CA THR A 225 -16.20 1.63 -30.34
C THR A 225 -16.81 0.24 -30.45
N ALA A 226 -16.21 -0.66 -31.23
CA ALA A 226 -16.72 -2.03 -31.36
C ALA A 226 -16.53 -2.84 -30.07
N TYR A 227 -15.38 -2.67 -29.42
CA TYR A 227 -15.11 -3.26 -28.10
C TYR A 227 -16.07 -2.71 -27.05
N GLU A 228 -16.24 -1.38 -27.01
CA GLU A 228 -17.14 -0.71 -26.08
C GLU A 228 -18.58 -1.22 -26.25
N GLN A 229 -19.08 -1.28 -27.48
CA GLN A 229 -20.42 -1.79 -27.76
C GLN A 229 -20.59 -3.23 -27.30
N ALA A 230 -19.61 -4.10 -27.54
CA ALA A 230 -19.63 -5.48 -27.07
C ALA A 230 -19.70 -5.58 -25.52
N GLN A 231 -18.97 -4.72 -24.81
CA GLN A 231 -19.01 -4.66 -23.34
C GLN A 231 -20.37 -4.12 -22.83
N ILE A 232 -20.96 -3.14 -23.51
CA ILE A 232 -22.30 -2.63 -23.20
C ILE A 232 -23.36 -3.72 -23.37
N ASP A 233 -23.32 -4.45 -24.47
CA ASP A 233 -24.28 -5.52 -24.76
C ASP A 233 -24.17 -6.66 -23.73
N LEU A 234 -22.94 -7.04 -23.37
CA LEU A 234 -22.67 -8.00 -22.31
C LEU A 234 -23.20 -7.53 -20.96
N PHE A 235 -22.93 -6.27 -20.60
CA PHE A 235 -23.39 -5.71 -19.34
C PHE A 235 -24.92 -5.68 -19.27
N LYS A 236 -25.62 -5.22 -20.32
CA LYS A 236 -27.09 -5.24 -20.40
C LYS A 236 -27.65 -6.66 -20.24
N LYS A 237 -27.04 -7.63 -20.92
CA LYS A 237 -27.45 -9.03 -20.84
C LYS A 237 -27.25 -9.62 -19.43
N GLN A 238 -26.20 -9.24 -18.72
CA GLN A 238 -25.79 -9.81 -17.45
C GLN A 238 -26.14 -8.93 -16.24
N ALA A 239 -26.75 -7.76 -16.43
CA ALA A 239 -27.01 -6.77 -15.38
C ALA A 239 -27.75 -7.37 -14.17
N ALA A 240 -28.75 -8.23 -14.42
CA ALA A 240 -29.53 -8.92 -13.39
C ALA A 240 -28.71 -9.90 -12.53
N THR A 241 -27.51 -10.30 -12.96
CA THR A 241 -26.61 -11.20 -12.21
C THR A 241 -25.44 -10.42 -11.61
N VAL A 242 -24.86 -9.50 -12.39
CA VAL A 242 -23.63 -8.79 -12.03
C VAL A 242 -23.90 -7.70 -10.98
N ILE A 243 -24.99 -6.95 -11.13
CA ILE A 243 -25.32 -5.86 -10.19
C ILE A 243 -25.65 -6.38 -8.79
N PRO A 244 -26.48 -7.42 -8.59
CA PRO A 244 -26.68 -8.01 -7.27
C PRO A 244 -25.38 -8.52 -6.62
N LYS A 245 -24.48 -9.12 -7.39
CA LYS A 245 -23.16 -9.53 -6.88
C LYS A 245 -22.33 -8.34 -6.44
N PHE A 246 -22.30 -7.27 -7.23
CA PHE A 246 -21.64 -6.01 -6.88
C PHE A 246 -22.21 -5.40 -5.59
N ILE A 247 -23.54 -5.29 -5.47
CA ILE A 247 -24.21 -4.77 -4.26
C ILE A 247 -23.78 -5.60 -3.04
N HIS A 248 -23.91 -6.93 -3.15
CA HIS A 248 -23.57 -7.85 -2.06
C HIS A 248 -22.12 -7.66 -1.60
N THR A 249 -21.17 -7.63 -2.53
CA THR A 249 -19.74 -7.43 -2.24
C THR A 249 -19.49 -6.07 -1.57
N ALA A 250 -20.05 -5.00 -2.12
CA ALA A 250 -19.89 -3.65 -1.57
C ALA A 250 -20.41 -3.54 -0.12
N GLU A 251 -21.59 -4.08 0.14
CA GLU A 251 -22.19 -4.08 1.48
C GLU A 251 -21.43 -4.96 2.47
N GLN A 252 -21.00 -6.17 2.05
CA GLN A 252 -20.21 -7.07 2.89
C GLN A 252 -18.90 -6.43 3.33
N VAL A 253 -18.15 -5.85 2.40
CA VAL A 253 -16.88 -5.18 2.70
C VAL A 253 -17.09 -4.03 3.67
N TYR A 254 -18.11 -3.21 3.47
CA TYR A 254 -18.39 -2.08 4.34
C TYR A 254 -18.82 -2.52 5.75
N ARG A 255 -19.71 -3.51 5.85
CA ARG A 255 -20.15 -4.08 7.14
C ARG A 255 -18.99 -4.73 7.89
N GLY A 256 -18.14 -5.46 7.17
CA GLY A 256 -16.96 -6.09 7.75
C GLY A 256 -16.01 -5.09 8.37
N TRP A 257 -15.72 -4.04 7.64
CA TRP A 257 -14.91 -2.96 8.15
C TRP A 257 -15.54 -2.30 9.38
N GLY A 258 -16.86 -2.05 9.35
CA GLY A 258 -17.59 -1.50 10.48
C GLY A 258 -17.48 -2.35 11.75
N ILE A 259 -17.50 -3.68 11.65
CA ILE A 259 -17.32 -4.58 12.81
C ILE A 259 -15.91 -4.45 13.38
N VAL A 260 -14.90 -4.47 12.53
CA VAL A 260 -13.49 -4.31 12.94
C VAL A 260 -13.28 -2.96 13.63
N VAL A 261 -13.75 -1.88 13.02
CA VAL A 261 -13.59 -0.53 13.56
C VAL A 261 -14.29 -0.36 14.90
N ASN A 262 -15.52 -0.88 15.06
CA ASN A 262 -16.23 -0.83 16.34
C ASN A 262 -15.47 -1.53 17.47
N LYS A 263 -14.68 -2.56 17.17
CA LYS A 263 -13.94 -3.34 18.16
C LYS A 263 -12.56 -2.74 18.45
N ILE A 264 -11.87 -2.29 17.42
CA ILE A 264 -10.43 -1.94 17.49
C ILE A 264 -10.23 -0.44 17.64
N TYR A 265 -11.13 0.37 17.08
CA TYR A 265 -11.03 1.83 17.02
C TYR A 265 -12.25 2.55 17.59
N PRO A 266 -12.78 2.15 18.76
CA PRO A 266 -14.03 2.72 19.26
C PRO A 266 -13.97 4.25 19.48
N GLU A 267 -12.80 4.78 19.89
CA GLU A 267 -12.59 6.20 20.18
C GLU A 267 -12.55 7.08 18.92
N ILE A 268 -12.12 6.51 17.80
CA ILE A 268 -11.97 7.23 16.51
C ILE A 268 -12.76 6.57 15.39
N LYS A 269 -13.85 5.89 15.77
CA LYS A 269 -14.69 5.15 14.83
C LYS A 269 -15.17 6.03 13.68
N GLN A 270 -15.60 7.25 13.96
CA GLN A 270 -16.14 8.14 12.95
C GLN A 270 -15.06 8.52 11.93
N GLU A 271 -13.89 8.88 12.40
CA GLU A 271 -12.73 9.25 11.59
C GLU A 271 -12.27 8.10 10.71
N ILE A 272 -12.12 6.92 11.29
CA ILE A 272 -11.70 5.72 10.57
C ILE A 272 -12.74 5.30 9.52
N MET A 273 -14.04 5.37 9.85
CA MET A 273 -15.10 5.01 8.90
C MET A 273 -15.20 5.98 7.72
N GLN A 274 -14.87 7.25 7.91
CA GLN A 274 -14.75 8.21 6.79
C GLN A 274 -13.49 7.99 5.98
N GLY A 275 -12.48 7.33 6.56
CA GLY A 275 -11.15 7.13 6.00
C GLY A 275 -10.33 8.42 5.96
N TYR A 276 -9.03 8.27 5.98
CA TYR A 276 -8.10 9.37 5.77
C TYR A 276 -6.96 8.96 4.84
N PRO A 277 -6.48 9.92 4.06
CA PRO A 277 -5.54 9.64 2.98
C PRO A 277 -4.21 9.04 3.45
N GLY A 278 -3.61 8.23 2.60
CA GLY A 278 -2.29 7.64 2.82
C GLY A 278 -2.24 6.53 3.86
N THR A 279 -3.38 6.20 4.49
CA THR A 279 -3.40 5.33 5.67
C THR A 279 -4.28 4.11 5.45
N GLU A 280 -3.84 2.99 5.98
CA GLU A 280 -4.54 1.71 5.94
C GLU A 280 -4.39 0.92 7.24
N ASP A 281 -5.20 -0.11 7.41
CA ASP A 281 -4.95 -1.24 8.30
C ASP A 281 -5.22 -2.55 7.56
N ALA A 282 -4.23 -2.97 6.79
CA ALA A 282 -4.32 -4.16 5.96
C ALA A 282 -4.65 -5.44 6.74
N ILE A 283 -4.17 -5.56 7.98
CA ILE A 283 -4.44 -6.73 8.81
C ILE A 283 -5.89 -6.71 9.30
N ALA A 284 -6.41 -5.55 9.66
CA ALA A 284 -7.81 -5.41 10.05
C ALA A 284 -8.76 -5.73 8.90
N PHE A 285 -8.43 -5.36 7.67
CA PHE A 285 -9.20 -5.75 6.47
C PHE A 285 -9.24 -7.27 6.28
N ASN A 286 -8.08 -7.93 6.37
CA ASN A 286 -8.01 -9.40 6.28
C ASN A 286 -8.76 -10.08 7.43
N ALA A 287 -8.68 -9.53 8.62
CA ALA A 287 -9.40 -10.01 9.78
C ALA A 287 -10.93 -9.94 9.59
N ALA A 288 -11.43 -8.88 8.94
CA ALA A 288 -12.85 -8.77 8.60
C ALA A 288 -13.29 -9.89 7.65
N ASN A 289 -12.52 -10.18 6.61
CA ASN A 289 -12.80 -11.27 5.68
C ASN A 289 -12.78 -12.64 6.40
N ALA A 290 -11.77 -12.88 7.23
CA ALA A 290 -11.67 -14.11 8.03
C ALA A 290 -12.84 -14.23 9.03
N TYR A 291 -13.24 -13.14 9.68
CA TYR A 291 -14.39 -13.11 10.58
C TYR A 291 -15.67 -13.59 9.89
N PHE A 292 -15.98 -13.07 8.71
CA PHE A 292 -17.18 -13.47 7.98
C PHE A 292 -17.11 -14.89 7.45
N SER A 293 -15.97 -15.31 6.95
CA SER A 293 -15.74 -16.68 6.51
C SER A 293 -16.03 -17.69 7.63
N LEU A 294 -15.54 -17.41 8.84
CA LEU A 294 -15.82 -18.25 10.00
C LEU A 294 -17.27 -18.14 10.47
N LYS A 295 -17.82 -16.92 10.56
CA LYS A 295 -19.16 -16.66 11.07
C LYS A 295 -20.26 -17.30 10.23
N ASN A 296 -20.07 -17.30 8.92
CA ASN A 296 -21.05 -17.85 7.98
C ASN A 296 -21.04 -19.41 7.93
N ASN A 297 -20.08 -20.04 8.58
CA ASN A 297 -19.99 -21.48 8.69
C ASN A 297 -20.54 -21.93 10.07
N PRO A 298 -21.61 -22.76 10.12
CA PRO A 298 -22.22 -23.20 11.39
C PRO A 298 -21.24 -23.89 12.34
N LEU A 299 -20.23 -24.58 11.81
CA LEU A 299 -19.24 -25.31 12.61
C LEU A 299 -18.16 -24.42 13.22
N THR A 300 -17.87 -23.28 12.60
CA THR A 300 -16.77 -22.40 13.00
C THR A 300 -17.22 -21.03 13.51
N GLY A 301 -18.52 -20.75 13.48
CA GLY A 301 -19.07 -19.44 13.83
C GLY A 301 -18.70 -18.94 15.23
N LEU A 302 -18.57 -19.84 16.20
CA LEU A 302 -18.15 -19.51 17.58
C LEU A 302 -16.72 -18.99 17.65
N PHE A 303 -15.86 -19.34 16.69
CA PHE A 303 -14.47 -18.93 16.63
C PHE A 303 -14.25 -17.63 15.84
N ALA A 304 -15.27 -17.11 15.17
CA ALA A 304 -15.17 -15.90 14.36
C ALA A 304 -14.57 -14.69 15.13
N PRO A 305 -14.93 -14.42 16.41
CA PRO A 305 -14.32 -13.31 17.16
C PRO A 305 -12.81 -13.43 17.35
N LEU A 306 -12.25 -14.65 17.30
CA LEU A 306 -10.81 -14.89 17.43
C LEU A 306 -10.01 -14.48 16.18
N ALA A 307 -10.68 -14.30 15.04
CA ALA A 307 -10.06 -13.78 13.83
C ALA A 307 -9.82 -12.25 13.89
N LEU A 308 -10.45 -11.55 14.82
CA LEU A 308 -10.29 -10.10 14.95
C LEU A 308 -9.02 -9.78 15.74
N PRO A 309 -8.21 -8.81 15.29
CA PRO A 309 -7.02 -8.40 16.02
C PRO A 309 -7.38 -7.77 17.38
N SER A 310 -6.47 -7.92 18.33
CA SER A 310 -6.64 -7.33 19.68
C SER A 310 -6.12 -5.89 19.79
N HIS A 311 -5.41 -5.43 18.78
CA HIS A 311 -4.74 -4.13 18.75
C HIS A 311 -4.99 -3.44 17.43
N ALA A 312 -5.06 -2.12 17.46
CA ALA A 312 -5.06 -1.29 16.27
C ALA A 312 -3.69 -1.33 15.58
N GLY A 313 -3.69 -1.48 14.27
CA GLY A 313 -2.47 -1.60 13.46
C GLY A 313 -2.41 -0.62 12.31
N VAL A 314 -2.79 0.64 12.55
CA VAL A 314 -2.72 1.69 11.56
C VAL A 314 -1.33 1.74 10.93
N THR A 315 -1.30 1.73 9.60
CA THR A 315 -0.07 1.89 8.82
C THR A 315 -0.26 2.98 7.78
N ASP A 316 0.81 3.69 7.49
CA ASP A 316 0.88 4.55 6.32
C ASP A 316 1.38 3.75 5.11
N ILE A 317 1.00 4.19 3.90
CA ILE A 317 1.53 3.62 2.67
C ILE A 317 3.02 3.95 2.62
N MET A 318 3.86 2.97 2.30
CA MET A 318 5.30 3.14 2.24
C MET A 318 5.82 3.11 0.80
N ALA A 319 6.96 3.74 0.55
CA ALA A 319 7.68 3.57 -0.71
C ALA A 319 8.19 2.13 -0.87
N VAL A 320 8.20 1.68 -2.13
CA VAL A 320 8.51 0.28 -2.47
C VAL A 320 9.69 0.14 -3.44
N TRP A 321 10.45 1.20 -3.70
CA TRP A 321 11.72 1.14 -4.45
C TRP A 321 12.83 0.42 -3.67
N ASN A 322 13.92 0.04 -4.35
CA ASN A 322 15.10 -0.62 -3.78
C ASN A 322 14.76 -1.77 -2.83
N GLN A 323 13.84 -2.66 -3.23
CA GLN A 323 13.42 -3.77 -2.36
C GLN A 323 14.54 -4.80 -2.10
N ASP A 324 15.55 -4.88 -2.98
CA ASP A 324 16.75 -5.70 -2.76
C ASP A 324 17.48 -5.39 -1.46
N THR A 325 17.39 -4.14 -0.99
CA THR A 325 17.96 -3.72 0.31
C THR A 325 17.22 -4.27 1.53
N ARG A 326 16.09 -4.94 1.32
CA ARG A 326 15.22 -5.53 2.35
C ARG A 326 15.06 -7.04 2.19
N ASN A 327 15.63 -7.61 1.13
CA ASN A 327 15.54 -9.03 0.85
C ASN A 327 16.33 -9.85 1.87
N PRO A 328 15.91 -11.09 2.16
CA PRO A 328 16.71 -12.03 2.90
C PRO A 328 18.04 -12.30 2.19
N ARG A 329 19.05 -12.65 2.96
CA ARG A 329 20.36 -13.02 2.45
C ARG A 329 20.83 -14.32 3.08
N TRP A 330 21.69 -15.04 2.40
CA TRP A 330 22.36 -16.19 2.99
C TRP A 330 23.32 -15.75 4.10
N ASN A 331 23.40 -16.56 5.17
CA ASN A 331 24.50 -16.45 6.13
C ASN A 331 25.85 -16.77 5.43
N GLN A 332 26.95 -16.53 6.13
CA GLN A 332 28.29 -16.69 5.59
C GLN A 332 28.55 -18.10 5.03
N ASP A 333 28.03 -19.12 5.72
CA ASP A 333 28.22 -20.53 5.33
C ASP A 333 27.16 -21.01 4.34
N LYS A 334 26.24 -20.17 3.91
CA LYS A 334 25.11 -20.50 3.01
C LYS A 334 24.20 -21.64 3.53
N THR A 335 24.19 -21.83 4.83
CA THR A 335 23.35 -22.86 5.48
C THR A 335 21.96 -22.33 5.84
N ASP A 336 21.82 -21.02 6.04
CA ASP A 336 20.56 -20.42 6.44
C ASP A 336 20.30 -19.05 5.83
N LEU A 337 19.03 -18.68 5.72
CA LEU A 337 18.59 -17.38 5.22
C LEU A 337 18.31 -16.44 6.39
N ILE A 338 19.02 -15.32 6.42
CA ILE A 338 18.83 -14.24 7.37
C ILE A 338 17.74 -13.31 6.84
N ASN A 339 16.77 -13.00 7.68
CA ASN A 339 15.75 -12.00 7.35
C ASN A 339 16.40 -10.66 7.01
N GLY A 340 16.01 -10.06 5.89
CA GLY A 340 16.50 -8.76 5.43
C GLY A 340 15.73 -7.56 5.96
N GLY A 341 14.78 -7.79 6.87
CA GLY A 341 13.92 -6.75 7.43
C GLY A 341 12.54 -6.66 6.78
N GLY A 342 12.40 -7.05 5.53
CA GLY A 342 11.12 -6.99 4.82
C GLY A 342 10.48 -5.59 4.88
N GLN A 343 9.33 -5.49 5.52
CA GLN A 343 8.63 -4.22 5.71
C GLN A 343 8.25 -3.99 7.17
N TRP A 344 8.40 -2.79 7.65
CA TRP A 344 8.10 -2.24 8.98
C TRP A 344 8.47 -3.15 10.17
N ASN A 345 7.84 -4.31 10.27
CA ASN A 345 8.02 -5.25 11.38
C ASN A 345 8.55 -6.63 10.95
N GLY A 346 8.86 -6.82 9.65
CA GLY A 346 9.42 -8.08 9.16
C GLY A 346 8.48 -9.28 9.17
N HIS A 347 7.18 -9.11 9.40
CA HIS A 347 6.21 -10.21 9.42
C HIS A 347 6.13 -10.96 8.10
N ILE A 348 6.37 -10.26 6.99
CA ILE A 348 6.44 -10.83 5.65
C ILE A 348 7.79 -10.43 5.06
N PRO A 349 8.82 -11.27 5.23
CA PRO A 349 10.18 -10.91 4.86
C PRO A 349 10.42 -10.89 3.34
N LEU A 350 9.62 -11.62 2.56
CA LEU A 350 9.81 -11.73 1.11
C LEU A 350 8.90 -10.75 0.37
N PRO A 351 9.43 -9.88 -0.51
CA PRO A 351 8.65 -8.88 -1.24
C PRO A 351 7.49 -9.46 -2.04
N ILE A 352 7.70 -10.58 -2.75
CA ILE A 352 6.61 -11.20 -3.52
C ILE A 352 5.40 -11.59 -2.67
N TYR A 353 5.63 -12.16 -1.48
CA TYR A 353 4.53 -12.49 -0.57
C TYR A 353 3.87 -11.24 0.01
N LYS A 354 4.63 -10.17 0.19
CA LYS A 354 4.07 -8.90 0.60
C LYS A 354 3.18 -8.30 -0.48
N ASN A 355 3.61 -8.36 -1.74
CA ASN A 355 2.80 -7.92 -2.88
C ASN A 355 1.49 -8.73 -2.98
N ILE A 356 1.55 -10.06 -2.78
CA ILE A 356 0.37 -10.93 -2.71
C ILE A 356 -0.52 -10.54 -1.52
N ALA A 357 0.06 -10.32 -0.34
CA ALA A 357 -0.69 -9.90 0.83
C ALA A 357 -1.41 -8.57 0.60
N ALA A 358 -0.76 -7.61 -0.02
CA ALA A 358 -1.37 -6.32 -0.37
C ALA A 358 -2.59 -6.49 -1.29
N GLN A 359 -2.51 -7.36 -2.31
CA GLN A 359 -3.65 -7.66 -3.18
C GLN A 359 -4.82 -8.29 -2.41
N LEU A 360 -4.53 -9.27 -1.55
CA LEU A 360 -5.55 -9.93 -0.71
C LEU A 360 -6.20 -8.97 0.30
N THR A 361 -5.47 -7.97 0.79
CA THR A 361 -6.00 -6.99 1.76
C THR A 361 -7.00 -6.02 1.16
N ILE A 362 -6.94 -5.78 -0.15
CA ILE A 362 -7.92 -4.91 -0.82
C ILE A 362 -9.29 -5.63 -0.97
N GLY A 363 -9.40 -6.86 -0.52
CA GLY A 363 -10.64 -7.61 -0.46
C GLY A 363 -10.94 -8.45 -1.69
N PHE A 364 -9.93 -8.79 -2.47
CA PHE A 364 -10.06 -9.64 -3.64
C PHE A 364 -9.81 -11.11 -3.28
N GLU A 365 -10.67 -11.99 -3.77
CA GLU A 365 -10.53 -13.45 -3.60
C GLU A 365 -9.70 -14.06 -4.74
N ASN A 366 -9.83 -13.51 -5.95
CA ASN A 366 -9.17 -14.00 -7.16
C ASN A 366 -8.15 -12.98 -7.66
N ILE A 367 -6.97 -13.01 -7.06
CA ILE A 367 -5.87 -12.10 -7.43
C ILE A 367 -5.10 -12.61 -8.64
N ASP A 368 -4.58 -11.69 -9.45
CA ASP A 368 -3.63 -12.00 -10.51
C ASP A 368 -2.20 -12.02 -9.94
N VAL A 369 -1.70 -13.20 -9.62
CA VAL A 369 -0.36 -13.40 -9.04
C VAL A 369 0.75 -12.87 -9.97
N ARG A 370 0.49 -12.82 -11.29
CA ARG A 370 1.45 -12.25 -12.26
C ARG A 370 1.76 -10.79 -11.95
N VAL A 371 0.76 -10.02 -11.49
CA VAL A 371 0.97 -8.61 -11.08
C VAL A 371 1.96 -8.54 -9.91
N SER A 372 1.86 -9.45 -8.93
CA SER A 372 2.82 -9.52 -7.83
C SER A 372 4.24 -9.87 -8.28
N ALA A 373 4.38 -10.82 -9.21
CA ALA A 373 5.69 -11.24 -9.74
C ALA A 373 6.34 -10.11 -10.56
N PHE A 374 5.57 -9.43 -11.40
CA PHE A 374 6.05 -8.27 -12.16
C PHE A 374 6.42 -7.10 -11.23
N ALA A 375 5.61 -6.85 -10.20
CA ALA A 375 5.94 -5.84 -9.20
C ALA A 375 7.26 -6.17 -8.49
N ASP A 376 7.48 -7.42 -8.09
CA ASP A 376 8.74 -7.84 -7.46
C ASP A 376 9.94 -7.61 -8.40
N GLN A 377 9.81 -7.97 -9.68
CA GLN A 377 10.84 -7.76 -10.68
C GLN A 377 11.19 -6.27 -10.88
N LEU A 378 10.17 -5.41 -10.97
CA LEU A 378 10.35 -3.98 -11.16
C LEU A 378 10.99 -3.34 -9.91
N LEU A 379 10.40 -3.60 -8.75
CA LEU A 379 10.68 -2.88 -7.52
C LEU A 379 11.98 -3.30 -6.84
N ASP A 380 12.50 -4.47 -7.20
CA ASP A 380 13.73 -5.02 -6.62
C ASP A 380 14.89 -4.01 -6.69
N LYS A 381 15.10 -3.40 -7.85
CA LYS A 381 16.18 -2.43 -8.10
C LYS A 381 15.69 -1.11 -8.68
N LEU A 382 14.41 -0.81 -8.60
CA LEU A 382 13.91 0.50 -8.99
C LEU A 382 14.58 1.56 -8.12
N PRO A 383 15.34 2.51 -8.68
CA PRO A 383 16.00 3.52 -7.86
C PRO A 383 14.98 4.48 -7.22
N SER A 384 15.29 4.96 -6.03
CA SER A 384 14.52 6.05 -5.41
C SER A 384 14.68 7.36 -6.19
N PRO A 385 13.66 8.23 -6.21
CA PRO A 385 13.79 9.54 -6.85
C PRO A 385 14.76 10.44 -6.07
N ALA A 386 15.57 11.22 -6.79
CA ALA A 386 16.37 12.26 -6.17
C ALA A 386 15.48 13.37 -5.60
N TYR A 387 15.88 13.94 -4.48
CA TYR A 387 15.26 15.13 -3.91
C TYR A 387 15.25 16.26 -4.96
N PRO A 388 14.08 16.82 -5.32
CA PRO A 388 13.98 17.65 -6.51
C PRO A 388 14.42 19.12 -6.31
N PHE A 389 14.70 19.52 -5.08
CA PHE A 389 15.07 20.88 -4.74
C PHE A 389 16.57 21.01 -4.43
N ALA A 390 17.02 22.20 -4.06
CA ALA A 390 18.42 22.47 -3.72
C ALA A 390 18.86 21.72 -2.45
N VAL A 391 20.15 21.39 -2.40
CA VAL A 391 20.84 20.77 -1.27
C VAL A 391 22.06 21.62 -0.92
N ASP A 392 22.24 21.94 0.35
CA ASP A 392 23.47 22.53 0.88
C ASP A 392 24.51 21.42 1.08
N VAL A 393 25.44 21.30 0.14
CA VAL A 393 26.46 20.23 0.11
C VAL A 393 27.38 20.29 1.32
N GLU A 394 27.72 21.48 1.82
CA GLU A 394 28.59 21.61 3.00
C GLU A 394 27.87 21.16 4.27
N LEU A 395 26.63 21.57 4.42
CA LEU A 395 25.80 21.16 5.56
C LEU A 395 25.50 19.66 5.50
N ALA A 396 25.22 19.11 4.31
CA ALA A 396 25.01 17.69 4.11
C ALA A 396 26.26 16.85 4.47
N ASN A 397 27.46 17.32 4.18
CA ASN A 397 28.70 16.66 4.60
C ASN A 397 28.86 16.63 6.14
N LYS A 398 28.47 17.69 6.84
CA LYS A 398 28.41 17.68 8.32
C LYS A 398 27.38 16.67 8.81
N GLY A 399 26.21 16.65 8.20
CA GLY A 399 25.13 15.71 8.50
C GLY A 399 25.51 14.25 8.26
N LYS A 400 26.31 13.97 7.23
CA LYS A 400 26.84 12.63 6.94
C LYS A 400 27.58 12.03 8.12
N ALA A 401 28.45 12.79 8.80
CA ALA A 401 29.17 12.29 9.96
C ALA A 401 28.21 12.00 11.14
N LEU A 402 27.27 12.90 11.42
CA LEU A 402 26.28 12.71 12.48
C LEU A 402 25.36 11.52 12.20
N PHE A 403 24.96 11.32 10.94
CA PHE A 403 24.17 10.17 10.50
C PHE A 403 24.96 8.86 10.67
N ALA A 404 26.21 8.83 10.26
CA ALA A 404 27.06 7.65 10.42
C ALA A 404 27.19 7.22 11.88
N ASP A 405 27.29 8.19 12.78
CA ASP A 405 27.45 7.95 14.20
C ASP A 405 26.15 7.49 14.89
N ASN A 406 25.00 8.01 14.49
CA ASN A 406 23.77 7.85 15.27
C ASN A 406 22.67 7.05 14.55
N CYS A 407 22.66 6.98 13.21
CA CYS A 407 21.53 6.43 12.44
C CYS A 407 21.92 5.19 11.64
N ALA A 408 23.11 5.20 11.00
CA ALA A 408 23.52 4.18 10.04
C ALA A 408 23.59 2.77 10.64
N ALA A 409 23.90 2.62 11.93
CA ALA A 409 23.97 1.31 12.56
C ALA A 409 22.62 0.55 12.55
N CYS A 410 21.51 1.29 12.65
CA CYS A 410 20.16 0.71 12.62
C CYS A 410 19.60 0.66 11.19
N HIS A 411 19.78 1.72 10.43
CA HIS A 411 19.19 1.89 9.09
C HIS A 411 20.04 1.32 7.94
N GLN A 412 20.60 0.13 8.14
CA GLN A 412 21.42 -0.56 7.14
C GLN A 412 20.60 -1.41 6.18
N PRO A 413 21.05 -1.58 4.93
CA PRO A 413 20.47 -2.58 4.03
C PRO A 413 20.51 -3.98 4.65
N ASN A 414 19.45 -4.74 4.42
CA ASN A 414 19.31 -6.13 4.86
C ASN A 414 19.52 -6.31 6.38
N ASN A 415 19.14 -5.32 7.18
CA ASN A 415 19.16 -5.39 8.63
C ASN A 415 17.90 -6.07 9.15
N GLY A 416 17.99 -7.36 9.49
CA GLY A 416 16.89 -8.13 10.06
C GLY A 416 16.67 -7.94 11.56
N LYS A 417 17.43 -7.05 12.22
CA LYS A 417 17.29 -6.81 13.67
C LYS A 417 15.95 -6.14 13.99
N VAL A 418 15.30 -6.61 15.06
CA VAL A 418 14.02 -6.08 15.55
C VAL A 418 14.27 -5.15 16.74
N TYR A 419 13.78 -3.93 16.64
CA TYR A 419 13.90 -2.89 17.65
C TYR A 419 12.59 -2.73 18.42
N ARG A 420 12.65 -2.81 19.76
CA ARG A 420 11.50 -2.77 20.68
C ARG A 420 11.44 -1.54 21.56
N ASN A 421 12.57 -0.86 21.71
CA ASN A 421 12.79 0.20 22.71
C ASN A 421 12.96 1.60 22.09
N ILE A 422 12.53 1.78 20.85
CA ILE A 422 12.63 3.07 20.14
C ILE A 422 11.48 4.04 20.45
N GLY A 423 10.59 3.72 21.39
CA GLY A 423 9.46 4.54 21.81
C GLY A 423 8.24 4.49 20.87
N THR A 424 8.36 3.90 19.68
CA THR A 424 7.27 3.78 18.71
C THR A 424 6.16 2.87 19.22
N HIS A 425 4.91 3.25 19.02
CA HIS A 425 3.75 2.44 19.42
C HIS A 425 3.76 1.06 18.75
N LEU A 426 3.69 0.00 19.58
CA LEU A 426 3.90 -1.38 19.14
C LEU A 426 2.62 -2.09 18.65
N GLY A 427 1.48 -1.39 18.55
CA GLY A 427 0.22 -2.00 18.14
C GLY A 427 0.31 -2.72 16.80
N ARG A 428 0.93 -2.11 15.81
CA ARG A 428 1.14 -2.73 14.49
C ARG A 428 2.06 -3.95 14.55
N ALA A 429 3.10 -3.91 15.33
CA ALA A 429 4.03 -5.03 15.48
C ALA A 429 3.34 -6.26 16.13
N LYS A 430 2.41 -6.01 17.05
CA LYS A 430 1.72 -7.06 17.82
C LYS A 430 0.41 -7.54 17.20
N ILE A 431 -0.05 -6.93 16.13
CA ILE A 431 -1.38 -7.21 15.56
C ILE A 431 -1.50 -8.60 14.95
N ALA A 432 -0.41 -9.17 14.43
CA ALA A 432 -0.41 -10.46 13.78
C ALA A 432 -0.38 -11.61 14.80
N GLY A 433 -1.52 -11.89 15.44
CA GLY A 433 -1.67 -13.08 16.28
C GLY A 433 -1.60 -14.38 15.49
N THR A 434 -1.46 -15.50 16.19
CA THR A 434 -1.29 -16.86 15.62
C THR A 434 -2.37 -17.22 14.59
N LEU A 435 -3.64 -16.90 14.85
CA LEU A 435 -4.74 -17.24 13.94
C LEU A 435 -4.72 -16.41 12.65
N ILE A 436 -4.37 -15.12 12.73
CA ILE A 436 -4.22 -14.26 11.56
C ILE A 436 -3.07 -14.79 10.68
N THR A 437 -1.98 -15.18 11.31
CA THR A 437 -0.82 -15.75 10.62
C THR A 437 -1.13 -17.08 9.95
N LEU A 438 -1.85 -17.99 10.62
CA LEU A 438 -2.29 -19.25 10.03
C LEU A 438 -3.26 -19.03 8.86
N GLY A 439 -4.18 -18.07 8.98
CA GLY A 439 -5.07 -17.66 7.90
C GLY A 439 -4.30 -17.12 6.69
N ALA A 440 -3.33 -16.24 6.90
CA ALA A 440 -2.46 -15.72 5.86
C ALA A 440 -1.66 -16.83 5.17
N ARG A 441 -1.07 -17.75 5.92
CA ARG A 441 -0.38 -18.93 5.37
C ARG A 441 -1.28 -19.79 4.49
N SER A 442 -2.50 -20.04 4.94
CA SER A 442 -3.48 -20.81 4.15
C SER A 442 -3.81 -20.11 2.83
N SER A 443 -4.01 -18.79 2.88
CA SER A 443 -4.27 -17.97 1.69
C SER A 443 -3.09 -17.97 0.73
N PHE A 444 -1.86 -17.78 1.22
CA PHE A 444 -0.65 -17.82 0.40
C PHE A 444 -0.44 -19.19 -0.24
N THR A 445 -0.64 -20.28 0.50
CA THR A 445 -0.51 -21.65 -0.02
C THR A 445 -1.52 -21.88 -1.15
N LYS A 446 -2.74 -21.38 -1.01
CA LYS A 446 -3.78 -21.48 -2.04
C LYS A 446 -3.40 -20.69 -3.30
N VAL A 447 -2.96 -19.44 -3.12
CA VAL A 447 -2.58 -18.54 -4.21
C VAL A 447 -1.30 -19.00 -4.92
N CYS A 448 -0.35 -19.53 -4.17
CA CYS A 448 0.94 -20.01 -4.67
C CYS A 448 0.90 -21.50 -5.09
N SER A 449 -0.27 -22.08 -5.30
CA SER A 449 -0.36 -23.43 -5.87
C SER A 449 0.09 -23.44 -7.33
N PRO A 450 0.67 -24.54 -7.84
CA PRO A 450 1.14 -24.65 -9.24
C PRO A 450 0.06 -24.32 -10.29
N ALA A 451 -1.22 -24.54 -9.94
CA ALA A 451 -2.34 -24.22 -10.82
C ALA A 451 -2.62 -22.71 -10.95
N LEU A 452 -2.18 -21.91 -9.98
CA LEU A 452 -2.46 -20.46 -9.92
C LEU A 452 -1.24 -19.61 -10.26
N THR A 453 -0.02 -20.16 -10.20
CA THR A 453 1.20 -19.45 -10.55
C THR A 453 1.53 -19.64 -12.03
N VAL A 454 1.82 -18.54 -12.68
CA VAL A 454 2.30 -18.50 -14.05
C VAL A 454 3.56 -17.63 -14.10
N ASP A 455 4.49 -17.99 -14.97
CA ASP A 455 5.64 -17.12 -15.24
C ASP A 455 5.22 -15.83 -15.97
N MET A 456 6.19 -14.98 -16.23
CA MET A 456 5.95 -13.69 -16.90
C MET A 456 5.44 -13.84 -18.34
N ASN A 457 5.61 -15.01 -18.96
CA ASN A 457 5.11 -15.32 -20.30
C ASN A 457 3.73 -16.00 -20.27
N GLY A 458 3.16 -16.20 -19.07
CA GLY A 458 1.88 -16.88 -18.89
C GLY A 458 2.00 -18.40 -18.89
N THR A 459 3.22 -18.95 -18.75
CA THR A 459 3.48 -20.39 -18.58
C THR A 459 3.23 -20.76 -17.11
N PRO A 460 2.64 -21.92 -16.80
CA PRO A 460 2.57 -22.39 -15.43
C PRO A 460 3.95 -22.40 -14.80
N GLY A 461 4.16 -21.56 -13.79
CA GLY A 461 5.45 -21.38 -13.14
C GLY A 461 5.65 -22.33 -11.98
N GLN A 462 6.84 -22.29 -11.41
CA GLN A 462 7.11 -22.89 -10.12
C GLN A 462 6.22 -22.22 -9.07
N PRO A 463 5.74 -22.95 -8.06
CA PRO A 463 5.06 -22.33 -6.93
C PRO A 463 5.95 -21.24 -6.32
N CYS A 464 5.34 -20.27 -5.63
CA CYS A 464 6.05 -19.20 -4.92
C CYS A 464 7.11 -19.71 -3.92
N ALA A 465 7.46 -20.99 -3.97
CA ALA A 465 8.49 -21.62 -3.17
C ALA A 465 9.92 -21.20 -3.56
N ASP A 466 10.13 -20.82 -4.82
CA ASP A 466 11.45 -20.43 -5.30
C ASP A 466 11.50 -18.92 -5.49
N TYR A 467 12.25 -18.27 -4.64
CA TYR A 467 12.46 -16.83 -4.70
C TYR A 467 13.89 -16.55 -5.15
N LYS A 468 14.05 -15.92 -6.32
CA LYS A 468 15.36 -15.54 -6.89
C LYS A 468 16.39 -16.68 -6.89
N GLY A 469 15.95 -17.87 -7.25
CA GLY A 469 16.81 -19.06 -7.25
C GLY A 469 17.10 -19.66 -5.86
N VAL A 470 16.40 -19.19 -4.84
CA VAL A 470 16.46 -19.73 -3.48
C VAL A 470 15.22 -20.56 -3.24
N SER A 471 15.36 -21.88 -3.14
CA SER A 471 14.24 -22.71 -2.71
C SER A 471 13.87 -22.41 -1.27
N LEU A 472 12.59 -22.05 -1.05
CA LEU A 472 12.04 -21.82 0.27
C LEU A 472 11.48 -23.10 0.91
N ALA A 473 11.47 -24.18 0.15
CA ALA A 473 11.07 -25.50 0.66
C ALA A 473 11.98 -25.93 1.82
N GLY A 474 11.40 -26.12 2.97
CA GLY A 474 12.14 -26.44 4.20
C GLY A 474 12.65 -25.25 5.02
N LYS A 475 12.54 -24.02 4.51
CA LYS A 475 12.90 -22.79 5.24
C LYS A 475 11.67 -22.17 5.90
N LYS A 476 11.20 -22.76 6.99
CA LYS A 476 9.93 -22.40 7.66
C LYS A 476 9.88 -20.94 8.12
N GLU A 477 11.02 -20.38 8.53
CA GLU A 477 11.10 -19.04 9.10
C GLU A 477 10.92 -17.93 8.05
N LEU A 478 11.28 -18.20 6.80
CA LEU A 478 11.23 -17.22 5.73
C LEU A 478 10.17 -17.52 4.66
N SER A 479 9.43 -18.62 4.80
CA SER A 479 8.56 -19.10 3.75
C SER A 479 7.41 -18.15 3.40
N MET A 480 6.80 -17.48 4.36
CA MET A 480 5.67 -16.57 4.11
C MET A 480 5.52 -15.52 5.20
N THR A 481 5.42 -15.95 6.43
CA THR A 481 5.28 -15.10 7.59
C THR A 481 6.10 -15.69 8.73
N SER A 482 6.69 -14.86 9.52
CA SER A 482 7.28 -15.26 10.80
C SER A 482 6.27 -15.00 11.91
N PRO A 483 5.44 -16.01 12.28
CA PRO A 483 4.34 -15.78 13.20
C PRO A 483 4.85 -15.45 14.59
N GLY A 484 4.39 -14.32 15.12
CA GLY A 484 4.55 -13.98 16.54
C GLY A 484 5.97 -13.70 17.00
N LEU A 485 6.95 -13.67 16.08
CA LEU A 485 8.34 -13.44 16.45
C LEU A 485 8.70 -11.96 16.54
N HIS A 486 7.86 -11.08 16.03
CA HIS A 486 8.15 -9.65 15.95
C HIS A 486 7.19 -8.86 16.84
N ASP A 487 7.69 -8.47 17.99
CA ASP A 487 7.06 -7.54 18.92
C ASP A 487 7.70 -6.15 18.87
N GLY A 488 8.35 -5.83 17.76
CA GLY A 488 9.01 -4.58 17.45
C GLY A 488 9.03 -4.30 15.94
N TYR A 489 9.91 -3.40 15.52
CA TYR A 489 10.03 -2.95 14.13
C TYR A 489 11.45 -3.15 13.60
N ASN A 490 11.56 -3.47 12.32
CA ASN A 490 12.82 -3.38 11.60
C ASN A 490 13.09 -1.93 11.20
N ALA A 491 14.35 -1.50 11.33
CA ALA A 491 14.77 -0.22 10.78
C ALA A 491 15.04 -0.37 9.28
N LEU A 492 14.31 0.37 8.46
CA LEU A 492 14.47 0.33 7.01
C LEU A 492 15.63 1.21 6.55
N PRO A 493 16.32 0.88 5.44
CA PRO A 493 17.23 1.80 4.79
C PRO A 493 16.51 3.10 4.42
N LEU A 494 17.15 4.25 4.66
CA LEU A 494 16.53 5.57 4.45
C LEU A 494 16.68 6.09 3.01
N ILE A 495 16.76 5.20 2.04
CA ILE A 495 16.90 5.54 0.61
C ILE A 495 15.63 6.23 0.12
N GLY A 496 15.78 7.46 -0.39
CA GLY A 496 14.63 8.26 -0.86
C GLY A 496 13.69 8.69 0.27
N ILE A 497 14.17 8.74 1.51
CA ILE A 497 13.36 9.05 2.69
C ILE A 497 12.62 10.39 2.59
N TRP A 498 13.16 11.36 1.85
CA TRP A 498 12.55 12.66 1.66
C TRP A 498 11.12 12.57 1.10
N ALA A 499 10.83 11.55 0.29
CA ALA A 499 9.56 11.35 -0.39
C ALA A 499 8.63 10.36 0.36
N GLN A 500 8.95 9.99 1.59
CA GLN A 500 8.19 9.02 2.38
C GLN A 500 7.36 9.66 3.51
N GLY A 501 7.23 10.98 3.53
CA GLY A 501 6.38 11.66 4.50
C GLY A 501 4.86 11.40 4.27
N PRO A 502 4.04 11.40 5.35
CA PRO A 502 4.40 11.52 6.76
C PRO A 502 5.14 10.29 7.30
N TYR A 503 5.89 10.49 8.37
CA TYR A 503 6.84 9.50 8.88
C TYR A 503 6.29 8.64 10.01
N LEU A 504 7.09 7.64 10.42
CA LEU A 504 6.76 6.45 11.20
C LEU A 504 5.80 5.50 10.44
N HIS A 505 5.63 4.29 11.01
CA HIS A 505 4.78 3.27 10.40
C HIS A 505 3.31 3.67 10.24
N ASN A 506 2.83 4.61 11.03
CA ASN A 506 1.45 5.09 11.06
C ASN A 506 1.27 6.50 10.45
N GLY A 507 2.32 7.09 9.87
CA GLY A 507 2.27 8.41 9.27
C GLY A 507 1.90 9.53 10.25
N SER A 508 2.35 9.42 11.50
CA SER A 508 1.98 10.34 12.59
C SER A 508 2.93 11.52 12.77
N ILE A 509 4.02 11.59 12.03
CA ILE A 509 5.00 12.68 12.09
C ILE A 509 5.12 13.34 10.71
N PRO A 510 4.84 14.65 10.57
CA PRO A 510 4.69 15.27 9.25
C PRO A 510 5.99 15.43 8.46
N THR A 511 7.13 15.69 9.10
CA THR A 511 8.40 16.00 8.42
C THR A 511 9.60 15.34 9.09
N LEU A 512 10.72 15.21 8.39
CA LEU A 512 12.00 14.72 8.97
C LEU A 512 12.46 15.56 10.15
N TYR A 513 12.22 16.87 10.10
CA TYR A 513 12.48 17.76 11.22
C TYR A 513 11.78 17.30 12.50
N HIS A 514 10.50 17.00 12.40
CA HIS A 514 9.73 16.52 13.56
C HIS A 514 10.08 15.10 13.99
N VAL A 515 10.73 14.30 13.12
CA VAL A 515 11.32 13.03 13.56
C VAL A 515 12.48 13.27 14.51
N LEU A 516 13.37 14.21 14.17
CA LEU A 516 14.58 14.51 14.93
C LEU A 516 14.36 15.47 16.10
N MET A 517 13.29 16.28 16.06
CA MET A 517 12.94 17.29 17.06
C MET A 517 11.62 16.92 17.78
N PRO A 518 11.62 15.89 18.62
CA PRO A 518 10.37 15.41 19.25
C PRO A 518 9.67 16.44 20.13
N SER A 519 10.38 17.39 20.71
CA SER A 519 9.80 18.49 21.50
C SER A 519 8.95 19.46 20.66
N GLU A 520 9.11 19.48 19.32
CA GLU A 520 8.39 20.37 18.40
C GLU A 520 7.32 19.64 17.59
N ARG A 521 7.03 18.36 17.88
CA ARG A 521 6.04 17.58 17.15
C ARG A 521 4.63 18.16 17.32
N PRO A 522 3.91 18.44 16.21
CA PRO A 522 2.54 18.89 16.32
C PRO A 522 1.61 17.72 16.71
N THR A 523 0.63 18.00 17.55
CA THR A 523 -0.46 17.07 17.85
C THR A 523 -1.48 17.00 16.69
N HIS A 524 -1.58 18.11 15.94
CA HIS A 524 -2.46 18.22 14.77
C HIS A 524 -1.65 18.69 13.57
N PHE A 525 -1.83 18.03 12.43
CA PHE A 525 -1.22 18.47 11.19
C PHE A 525 -2.05 18.02 9.98
N VAL A 526 -1.81 18.64 8.83
CA VAL A 526 -2.54 18.31 7.60
C VAL A 526 -1.76 17.26 6.80
N LYS A 527 -2.46 16.21 6.39
CA LYS A 527 -1.99 15.20 5.42
C LYS A 527 -2.54 15.49 4.01
N SER A 528 -2.01 14.85 2.99
CA SER A 528 -2.50 14.88 1.60
C SER A 528 -2.40 16.23 0.90
N ARG A 529 -1.40 17.01 1.20
CA ARG A 529 -1.00 18.15 0.39
C ARG A 529 0.09 17.73 -0.59
N LEU A 530 0.15 18.41 -1.74
CA LEU A 530 1.15 18.17 -2.77
C LEU A 530 2.33 19.13 -2.70
N ASP A 531 2.13 20.26 -2.04
CA ASP A 531 3.20 21.23 -1.78
C ASP A 531 4.18 20.65 -0.75
N PHE A 532 5.45 21.05 -0.86
CA PHE A 532 6.53 20.45 -0.09
C PHE A 532 7.22 21.48 0.82
N ASP A 533 7.39 21.13 2.10
CA ASP A 533 8.22 21.88 3.04
C ASP A 533 9.69 21.49 2.83
N LYS A 534 10.43 22.34 2.14
CA LYS A 534 11.82 22.09 1.73
C LYS A 534 12.81 22.20 2.89
N GLU A 535 12.47 22.98 3.90
CA GLU A 535 13.31 23.17 5.08
C GLU A 535 13.18 21.99 6.04
N LYS A 536 11.93 21.66 6.39
CA LYS A 536 11.65 20.57 7.33
C LYS A 536 11.58 19.18 6.70
N VAL A 537 11.54 19.11 5.39
CA VAL A 537 11.47 17.93 4.53
C VAL A 537 10.28 17.03 4.82
N GLY A 538 9.22 17.30 4.07
CA GLY A 538 7.93 16.59 4.13
C GLY A 538 6.89 17.35 3.31
N PHE A 539 5.71 16.77 3.12
CA PHE A 539 4.60 17.49 2.51
C PHE A 539 4.14 18.63 3.42
N SER A 540 3.57 19.68 2.81
CA SER A 540 3.03 20.83 3.57
C SER A 540 2.03 20.34 4.62
N TRP A 541 2.30 20.63 5.87
CA TRP A 541 1.67 20.02 7.04
C TRP A 541 0.97 21.02 7.96
N ASP A 542 1.36 22.30 7.92
CA ASP A 542 0.86 23.32 8.85
C ASP A 542 -0.62 23.61 8.60
N PRO A 543 -1.52 23.40 9.59
CA PRO A 543 -2.94 23.68 9.45
C PRO A 543 -3.26 25.16 9.29
N ASN A 544 -2.34 26.06 9.66
CA ASN A 544 -2.51 27.51 9.49
C ASN A 544 -2.27 27.97 8.04
N ILE A 545 -1.63 27.13 7.21
CA ILE A 545 -1.52 27.39 5.79
C ILE A 545 -2.85 26.97 5.14
N PRO A 546 -3.59 27.90 4.51
CA PRO A 546 -4.88 27.56 3.92
C PRO A 546 -4.69 26.52 2.80
N PRO A 547 -5.62 25.55 2.68
CA PRO A 547 -5.60 24.64 1.55
C PRO A 547 -5.80 25.41 0.23
N ASN A 548 -5.26 24.89 -0.85
CA ASN A 548 -5.52 25.47 -2.16
C ASN A 548 -7.03 25.44 -2.45
N PRO A 549 -7.71 26.58 -2.64
CA PRO A 549 -9.17 26.63 -2.80
C PRO A 549 -9.65 25.92 -4.08
N ALA A 550 -8.78 25.73 -5.06
CA ALA A 550 -9.09 25.00 -6.30
C ALA A 550 -9.07 23.47 -6.10
N ARG A 551 -8.61 22.98 -4.95
CA ARG A 551 -8.46 21.56 -4.64
C ARG A 551 -8.94 21.29 -3.22
N LYS A 552 -9.69 20.20 -3.04
CA LYS A 552 -10.02 19.66 -1.70
C LYS A 552 -8.80 18.90 -1.13
N GLU A 553 -7.67 19.59 -1.04
CA GLU A 553 -6.44 19.04 -0.50
C GLU A 553 -6.44 19.16 1.02
N GLY A 554 -6.05 18.09 1.66
CA GLY A 554 -5.71 18.09 3.06
C GLY A 554 -6.75 17.46 3.96
N TYR A 555 -6.26 16.62 4.84
CA TYR A 555 -6.98 16.00 5.94
C TYR A 555 -6.28 16.37 7.24
N LEU A 556 -7.01 16.97 8.18
CA LEU A 556 -6.45 17.30 9.51
C LEU A 556 -6.38 16.04 10.37
N LEU A 557 -5.18 15.55 10.59
CA LEU A 557 -4.90 14.43 11.49
C LEU A 557 -4.69 14.95 12.91
N ASN A 558 -5.34 14.31 13.89
CA ASN A 558 -5.08 14.48 15.31
C ASN A 558 -4.44 13.21 15.89
N THR A 559 -3.19 13.28 16.25
CA THR A 559 -2.41 12.13 16.75
C THR A 559 -2.73 11.75 18.20
N ALA A 560 -3.47 12.57 18.92
CA ALA A 560 -3.89 12.30 20.31
C ALA A 560 -5.20 11.50 20.42
N LEU A 561 -5.91 11.28 19.30
CA LEU A 561 -7.22 10.60 19.32
C LEU A 561 -7.13 9.12 19.69
N SER A 562 -6.02 8.46 19.38
CA SER A 562 -5.82 7.04 19.66
C SER A 562 -4.34 6.72 19.83
N PRO A 563 -3.97 5.76 20.69
CA PRO A 563 -2.59 5.26 20.77
C PRO A 563 -2.04 4.76 19.43
N ALA A 564 -2.91 4.24 18.54
CA ALA A 564 -2.51 3.79 17.21
C ALA A 564 -2.08 4.93 16.28
N LEU A 565 -2.46 6.16 16.57
CA LEU A 565 -2.08 7.38 15.86
C LEU A 565 -0.95 8.13 16.57
N SER A 566 -0.41 7.58 17.65
CA SER A 566 0.62 8.23 18.45
C SER A 566 1.83 8.60 17.60
N ASN A 567 2.35 9.81 17.80
CA ASN A 567 3.56 10.33 17.20
C ASN A 567 4.81 10.11 18.06
N THR A 568 4.76 9.12 18.98
CA THR A 568 5.93 8.69 19.80
C THR A 568 6.87 7.82 18.98
N GLY A 569 8.13 7.82 19.35
CA GLY A 569 9.21 7.08 18.70
C GLY A 569 10.36 7.98 18.26
N HIS A 570 11.60 7.53 18.32
CA HIS A 570 12.79 8.36 18.14
C HIS A 570 12.82 9.60 19.06
N ASP A 571 12.16 9.52 20.20
CA ASP A 571 12.01 10.59 21.18
C ASP A 571 12.92 10.42 22.40
N LYS A 572 13.77 9.41 22.38
CA LYS A 572 14.75 9.11 23.44
C LYS A 572 15.99 8.53 22.82
N ASN A 573 17.14 8.88 23.39
CA ASN A 573 18.40 8.22 23.05
C ASN A 573 18.34 6.74 23.46
N ILE A 574 18.93 5.87 22.64
CA ILE A 574 18.99 4.43 22.91
C ILE A 574 20.43 3.99 23.15
N GLN A 575 20.58 3.05 24.07
CA GLN A 575 21.86 2.40 24.34
C GLN A 575 21.85 1.01 23.72
N ASP A 576 22.90 0.69 22.96
CA ASP A 576 23.15 -0.64 22.41
C ASP A 576 24.61 -1.01 22.70
N GLY A 577 24.83 -1.90 23.66
CA GLY A 577 26.15 -2.13 24.25
C GLY A 577 26.69 -0.88 24.94
N ASP A 578 27.93 -0.53 24.65
CA ASP A 578 28.62 0.64 25.22
C ASP A 578 28.33 1.93 24.45
N LYS A 579 27.57 1.87 23.35
CA LYS A 579 27.27 3.01 22.50
C LYS A 579 25.89 3.57 22.77
N THR A 580 25.82 4.88 22.99
CA THR A 580 24.56 5.64 23.02
C THR A 580 24.33 6.28 21.65
N PHE A 581 23.17 6.01 21.06
CA PHE A 581 22.71 6.63 19.83
C PHE A 581 21.78 7.80 20.15
N LYS A 582 22.10 8.98 19.64
CA LYS A 582 21.27 10.17 19.81
C LYS A 582 20.13 10.13 18.79
N LEU A 583 18.90 9.99 19.27
CA LEU A 583 17.67 10.04 18.46
C LEU A 583 16.89 11.34 18.69
N ASP A 584 16.92 11.88 19.90
CA ASP A 584 16.35 13.17 20.26
C ASP A 584 17.39 14.28 20.05
N TRP A 585 17.13 15.14 19.08
CA TRP A 585 17.98 16.29 18.72
C TRP A 585 17.40 17.62 19.18
N SER A 586 16.40 17.61 20.08
CA SER A 586 15.75 18.83 20.56
C SER A 586 16.68 19.84 21.22
N ASP A 587 17.85 19.38 21.67
CA ASP A 587 18.92 20.21 22.25
C ASP A 587 19.96 20.70 21.22
N ASP A 588 19.92 20.18 19.98
CA ASP A 588 20.89 20.50 18.91
C ASP A 588 20.19 20.62 17.55
N LYS A 589 19.49 21.73 17.36
CA LYS A 589 18.80 22.04 16.10
C LYS A 589 19.74 22.09 14.90
N ALA A 590 20.97 22.59 15.09
CA ALA A 590 21.94 22.68 14.01
C ALA A 590 22.38 21.29 13.52
N GLY A 591 22.61 20.37 14.44
CA GLY A 591 22.89 18.97 14.12
C GLY A 591 21.72 18.29 13.42
N ALA A 592 20.47 18.51 13.90
CA ALA A 592 19.27 17.99 13.25
C ALA A 592 19.15 18.48 11.80
N MET A 593 19.34 19.78 11.56
CA MET A 593 19.28 20.34 10.21
C MET A 593 20.38 19.80 9.29
N ALA A 594 21.58 19.58 9.82
CA ALA A 594 22.65 18.95 9.07
C ALA A 594 22.30 17.51 8.66
N ILE A 595 21.74 16.71 9.58
CA ILE A 595 21.28 15.34 9.27
C ILE A 595 20.19 15.38 8.20
N ILE A 596 19.21 16.29 8.30
CA ILE A 596 18.14 16.44 7.30
C ILE A 596 18.73 16.74 5.93
N GLU A 597 19.73 17.64 5.87
CA GLU A 597 20.37 17.98 4.61
C GLU A 597 21.10 16.80 3.98
N TYR A 598 21.72 15.95 4.80
CA TYR A 598 22.28 14.68 4.33
C TYR A 598 21.18 13.71 3.85
N LEU A 599 20.08 13.58 4.57
CA LEU A 599 18.97 12.69 4.20
C LEU A 599 18.33 13.06 2.86
N LYS A 600 18.38 14.32 2.43
CA LYS A 600 17.96 14.74 1.08
C LYS A 600 18.80 14.08 -0.02
N THR A 601 20.02 13.67 0.28
CA THR A 601 20.94 13.09 -0.70
C THR A 601 20.80 11.56 -0.86
N LEU A 602 20.12 10.89 0.08
CA LEU A 602 19.85 9.45 0.05
C LEU A 602 18.66 9.14 -0.88
#